data_a5ad51aa7dda422a39517225303b72ba
#
_entry.id   a5ad51aa7dda422a39517225303b72ba
#
_cell.length_a   1.000
_cell.length_b   1.000
_cell.length_c   1.000
_cell.angle_alpha   90.00
_cell.angle_beta   90.00
_cell.angle_gamma   90.00
#
_symmetry.space_group_name_H-M   'P 1'
#
loop_
_entity.id
_entity.type
_entity.pdbx_description
1 polymer ?
#
loop_
_entity_poly.entity_id
_entity_poly.type
_entity_poly.pdbx_seq_one_letter_code
_entity_poly.pdbx_strand_id
1 'polypeptide(L)'
;ALAEAEIEYAEDPCHSIYVKFRVTDDKGLLTPMGADLSKTYFVIWTTTTWTLPANVAICVGPEFEYALVKSGDEYYVMATALTESAMQAAGKTDYEILGTLKGSDLEYMKTAHPFIDRTSLVIVGDHVTLESGTGCVHTAPGHGVEDYDVCHNHYPEIPIVVPVDSHGKMTEEAGQFAGLTTEEANKAIAQHLEDTGALFALQKIIHQYPHCWRCKKPVLFRATEQWFC
;
A
#
# COMPACT_ATOMS: atom_id res chain seq x y z
N ALA A 1 9.27 20.45 -12.28
CA ALA A 1 9.37 19.06 -12.71
C ALA A 1 10.81 18.78 -13.12
N LEU A 2 11.27 17.54 -12.90
CA LEU A 2 12.59 17.05 -13.32
C LEU A 2 12.40 16.17 -14.55
N ALA A 3 13.31 16.30 -15.52
CA ALA A 3 13.42 15.34 -16.61
C ALA A 3 14.10 14.06 -16.12
N GLU A 4 13.89 12.94 -16.83
CA GLU A 4 14.51 11.65 -16.47
C GLU A 4 16.05 11.74 -16.39
N ALA A 5 16.67 12.50 -17.29
CA ALA A 5 18.13 12.75 -17.28
C ALA A 5 18.63 13.55 -16.05
N GLU A 6 17.72 14.11 -15.25
CA GLU A 6 18.04 14.87 -14.04
C GLU A 6 17.85 14.05 -12.76
N ILE A 7 17.58 12.75 -12.91
CA ILE A 7 17.36 11.80 -11.83
C ILE A 7 18.53 10.82 -11.75
N GLU A 8 19.06 10.62 -10.56
CA GLU A 8 20.04 9.61 -10.23
C GLU A 8 19.44 8.65 -9.19
N TYR A 9 19.66 7.34 -9.36
CA TYR A 9 19.27 6.37 -8.35
C TYR A 9 20.38 6.19 -7.34
N ALA A 10 20.03 6.29 -6.07
CA ALA A 10 20.95 6.10 -4.96
C ALA A 10 20.36 5.14 -3.93
N GLU A 11 21.23 4.43 -3.22
CA GLU A 11 20.83 3.57 -2.11
C GLU A 11 20.44 4.43 -0.90
N ASP A 12 19.19 4.31 -0.49
CA ASP A 12 18.68 4.95 0.72
C ASP A 12 18.28 3.90 1.75
N PRO A 13 18.80 4.02 2.99
CA PRO A 13 18.26 3.25 4.10
C PRO A 13 16.89 3.77 4.43
N CYS A 14 15.87 2.96 4.19
CA CYS A 14 14.49 3.30 4.46
C CYS A 14 13.79 2.23 5.30
N HIS A 15 12.61 2.58 5.79
CA HIS A 15 11.74 1.60 6.42
C HIS A 15 10.74 1.09 5.39
N SER A 16 10.65 -0.22 5.25
CA SER A 16 9.49 -0.85 4.65
C SER A 16 8.47 -1.18 5.73
N ILE A 17 7.22 -0.89 5.45
CA ILE A 17 6.13 -1.15 6.38
C ILE A 17 5.09 -2.07 5.77
N TYR A 18 4.52 -2.89 6.63
CA TYR A 18 3.39 -3.76 6.32
C TYR A 18 2.19 -3.24 7.09
N VAL A 19 1.08 -2.98 6.41
CA VAL A 19 -0.07 -2.29 6.99
C VAL A 19 -1.34 -3.11 6.80
N LYS A 20 -2.14 -3.22 7.84
CA LYS A 20 -3.41 -3.92 7.86
C LYS A 20 -4.55 -3.02 7.38
N PHE A 21 -5.26 -3.46 6.35
CA PHE A 21 -6.49 -2.84 5.84
C PHE A 21 -7.65 -3.77 6.12
N ARG A 22 -8.54 -3.41 7.04
CA ARG A 22 -9.64 -4.27 7.46
C ARG A 22 -10.64 -4.51 6.34
N VAL A 23 -10.98 -5.77 6.11
CA VAL A 23 -12.00 -6.16 5.12
C VAL A 23 -13.39 -5.73 5.60
N THR A 24 -14.11 -5.02 4.74
CA THR A 24 -15.48 -4.58 5.00
C THR A 24 -16.51 -5.30 4.13
N ASP A 25 -16.08 -5.82 2.97
CA ASP A 25 -16.88 -6.62 2.06
C ASP A 25 -15.97 -7.67 1.40
N ASP A 26 -16.20 -8.94 1.70
CA ASP A 26 -15.44 -10.09 1.19
C ASP A 26 -16.11 -10.77 0.00
N LYS A 27 -17.18 -10.22 -0.54
CA LYS A 27 -17.99 -10.82 -1.61
C LYS A 27 -18.51 -12.23 -1.24
N GLY A 28 -18.54 -12.56 0.05
CA GLY A 28 -18.91 -13.89 0.55
C GLY A 28 -17.88 -14.98 0.30
N LEU A 29 -16.60 -14.66 0.09
CA LEU A 29 -15.55 -15.62 -0.23
C LEU A 29 -14.66 -16.00 0.96
N LEU A 30 -14.39 -15.07 1.88
CA LEU A 30 -13.52 -15.33 3.04
C LEU A 30 -14.30 -15.90 4.23
N THR A 31 -15.49 -15.40 4.47
CA THR A 31 -16.36 -15.85 5.57
C THR A 31 -16.63 -17.37 5.56
N PRO A 32 -16.92 -18.02 4.42
CA PRO A 32 -17.07 -19.48 4.37
C PRO A 32 -15.81 -20.28 4.73
N MET A 33 -14.64 -19.64 4.61
CA MET A 33 -13.36 -20.25 5.02
C MET A 33 -13.11 -20.15 6.54
N GLY A 34 -14.00 -19.48 7.29
CA GLY A 34 -13.91 -19.28 8.73
C GLY A 34 -13.39 -17.91 9.15
N ALA A 35 -13.28 -16.94 8.24
CA ALA A 35 -12.87 -15.58 8.56
C ALA A 35 -13.94 -14.82 9.35
N ASP A 36 -13.51 -14.12 10.40
CA ASP A 36 -14.28 -13.05 11.05
C ASP A 36 -13.88 -11.71 10.40
N LEU A 37 -14.76 -11.08 9.63
CA LEU A 37 -14.44 -9.85 8.89
C LEU A 37 -14.04 -8.70 9.80
N SER A 38 -14.50 -8.67 11.06
CA SER A 38 -14.09 -7.64 12.01
C SER A 38 -12.60 -7.72 12.37
N LYS A 39 -11.96 -8.86 12.10
CA LYS A 39 -10.55 -9.17 12.40
C LYS A 39 -9.79 -9.68 11.17
N THR A 40 -10.32 -9.44 9.98
CA THR A 40 -9.73 -9.85 8.70
C THR A 40 -9.15 -8.65 7.98
N TYR A 41 -7.91 -8.79 7.50
CA TYR A 41 -7.16 -7.69 6.90
C TYR A 41 -6.45 -8.12 5.63
N PHE A 42 -6.47 -7.29 4.59
CA PHE A 42 -5.42 -7.31 3.59
C PHE A 42 -4.17 -6.68 4.19
N VAL A 43 -3.01 -7.30 3.98
CA VAL A 43 -1.73 -6.75 4.42
C VAL A 43 -1.02 -6.18 3.21
N ILE A 44 -0.92 -4.85 3.13
CA ILE A 44 -0.15 -4.18 2.08
C ILE A 44 1.29 -3.98 2.52
N TRP A 45 2.16 -3.76 1.56
CA TRP A 45 3.56 -3.44 1.78
C TRP A 45 3.95 -2.19 1.00
N THR A 46 4.74 -1.31 1.63
CA THR A 46 5.27 -0.11 0.99
C THR A 46 6.59 0.33 1.61
N THR A 47 7.45 0.95 0.80
CA THR A 47 8.67 1.65 1.25
C THR A 47 8.44 3.16 1.40
N THR A 48 7.27 3.66 0.99
CA THR A 48 6.93 5.08 0.95
C THR A 48 5.71 5.37 1.83
N THR A 49 5.95 5.52 3.13
CA THR A 49 4.88 5.64 4.14
C THR A 49 4.03 6.92 3.97
N TRP A 50 4.64 8.03 3.55
CA TRP A 50 3.94 9.31 3.40
C TRP A 50 2.86 9.30 2.31
N THR A 51 2.85 8.31 1.40
CA THR A 51 1.81 8.18 0.36
C THR A 51 0.55 7.46 0.85
N LEU A 52 0.54 6.87 2.04
CA LEU A 52 -0.63 6.17 2.59
C LEU A 52 -1.90 7.05 2.65
N PRO A 53 -1.84 8.36 2.99
CA PRO A 53 -3.03 9.21 2.91
C PRO A 53 -3.65 9.30 1.51
N ALA A 54 -2.87 9.05 0.46
CA ALA A 54 -3.33 8.99 -0.93
C ALA A 54 -3.86 7.61 -1.36
N ASN A 55 -3.81 6.60 -0.50
CA ASN A 55 -4.30 5.27 -0.80
C ASN A 55 -5.79 5.30 -1.14
N VAL A 56 -6.16 4.66 -2.25
CA VAL A 56 -7.53 4.52 -2.73
C VAL A 56 -7.87 3.08 -3.14
N ALA A 57 -6.85 2.24 -3.28
CA ALA A 57 -7.03 0.84 -3.68
C ALA A 57 -5.89 -0.04 -3.16
N ILE A 58 -6.12 -1.35 -3.25
CA ILE A 58 -5.13 -2.40 -3.06
C ILE A 58 -5.10 -3.21 -4.34
N CYS A 59 -3.96 -3.23 -5.03
CA CYS A 59 -3.81 -3.97 -6.27
C CYS A 59 -3.24 -5.36 -6.02
N VAL A 60 -3.88 -6.39 -6.59
CA VAL A 60 -3.45 -7.79 -6.52
C VAL A 60 -3.18 -8.34 -7.91
N GLY A 61 -2.29 -9.32 -8.02
CA GLY A 61 -2.03 -10.00 -9.30
C GLY A 61 -3.17 -10.97 -9.65
N PRO A 62 -3.86 -10.82 -10.78
CA PRO A 62 -5.04 -11.61 -11.10
C PRO A 62 -4.75 -13.12 -11.18
N GLU A 63 -3.56 -13.49 -11.64
CA GLU A 63 -3.15 -14.87 -11.83
C GLU A 63 -2.46 -15.50 -10.60
N PHE A 64 -2.16 -14.71 -9.57
CA PHE A 64 -1.50 -15.21 -8.37
C PHE A 64 -2.49 -15.84 -7.39
N GLU A 65 -1.98 -16.78 -6.58
CA GLU A 65 -2.71 -17.37 -5.48
C GLU A 65 -2.53 -16.53 -4.21
N TYR A 66 -3.63 -16.29 -3.51
CA TYR A 66 -3.69 -15.56 -2.26
C TYR A 66 -4.23 -16.46 -1.16
N ALA A 67 -3.56 -16.45 -0.02
CA ALA A 67 -3.92 -17.25 1.15
C ALA A 67 -4.72 -16.41 2.16
N LEU A 68 -5.73 -17.04 2.76
CA LEU A 68 -6.31 -16.59 4.02
C LEU A 68 -5.55 -17.25 5.16
N VAL A 69 -4.81 -16.42 5.89
CA VAL A 69 -3.90 -16.85 6.96
C VAL A 69 -4.49 -16.49 8.31
N LYS A 70 -4.61 -17.45 9.21
CA LYS A 70 -5.02 -17.23 10.60
C LYS A 70 -3.82 -17.28 11.53
N SER A 71 -3.66 -16.26 12.37
CA SER A 71 -2.67 -16.22 13.45
C SER A 71 -3.28 -15.57 14.68
N GLY A 72 -3.35 -16.31 15.77
CA GLY A 72 -4.10 -15.87 16.95
C GLY A 72 -5.58 -15.71 16.62
N ASP A 73 -6.11 -14.53 16.89
CA ASP A 73 -7.50 -14.17 16.64
C ASP A 73 -7.71 -13.29 15.39
N GLU A 74 -6.66 -13.04 14.62
CA GLU A 74 -6.69 -12.24 13.40
C GLU A 74 -6.50 -13.11 12.14
N TYR A 75 -7.01 -12.58 11.02
CA TYR A 75 -6.94 -13.21 9.70
C TYR A 75 -6.31 -12.25 8.71
N TYR A 76 -5.43 -12.76 7.85
CA TYR A 76 -4.68 -11.95 6.89
C TYR A 76 -4.81 -12.51 5.49
N VAL A 77 -4.96 -11.64 4.51
CA VAL A 77 -4.94 -11.96 3.09
C VAL A 77 -3.65 -11.45 2.48
N MET A 78 -2.87 -12.34 1.89
CA MET A 78 -1.62 -12.04 1.19
C MET A 78 -1.30 -13.14 0.19
N ALA A 79 -0.41 -12.88 -0.75
CA ALA A 79 0.01 -13.89 -1.72
C ALA A 79 0.60 -15.11 -1.02
N THR A 80 0.18 -16.30 -1.42
CA THR A 80 0.62 -17.57 -0.80
C THR A 80 2.14 -17.70 -0.82
N ALA A 81 2.78 -17.32 -1.94
CA ALA A 81 4.23 -17.41 -2.10
C ALA A 81 5.02 -16.48 -1.15
N LEU A 82 4.40 -15.40 -0.65
CA LEU A 82 5.02 -14.42 0.23
C LEU A 82 4.59 -14.55 1.71
N THR A 83 3.70 -15.49 2.01
CA THR A 83 3.13 -15.66 3.36
C THR A 83 4.21 -15.90 4.40
N GLU A 84 5.13 -16.84 4.15
CA GLU A 84 6.19 -17.18 5.11
C GLU A 84 7.06 -15.98 5.45
N SER A 85 7.55 -15.26 4.45
CA SER A 85 8.41 -14.08 4.65
C SER A 85 7.69 -12.93 5.36
N ALA A 86 6.43 -12.67 5.01
CA ALA A 86 5.63 -11.62 5.63
C ALA A 86 5.29 -11.95 7.10
N MET A 87 4.92 -13.19 7.38
CA MET A 87 4.63 -13.65 8.75
C MET A 87 5.90 -13.62 9.61
N GLN A 88 7.05 -14.00 9.04
CA GLN A 88 8.35 -13.90 9.72
C GLN A 88 8.72 -12.43 10.01
N ALA A 89 8.48 -11.52 9.07
CA ALA A 89 8.70 -10.09 9.27
C ALA A 89 7.90 -9.53 10.46
N ALA A 90 6.71 -10.06 10.68
CA ALA A 90 5.83 -9.70 11.80
C ALA A 90 6.16 -10.46 13.11
N GLY A 91 7.13 -11.38 13.10
CA GLY A 91 7.43 -12.25 14.24
C GLY A 91 6.31 -13.24 14.58
N LYS A 92 5.42 -13.53 13.63
CA LYS A 92 4.28 -14.44 13.78
C LYS A 92 4.64 -15.80 13.19
N THR A 93 5.18 -16.69 14.03
CA THR A 93 5.61 -18.03 13.62
C THR A 93 4.50 -19.08 13.74
N ASP A 94 3.46 -18.79 14.54
CA ASP A 94 2.30 -19.67 14.73
C ASP A 94 1.13 -19.15 13.89
N TYR A 95 0.91 -19.80 12.75
CA TYR A 95 -0.19 -19.50 11.84
C TYR A 95 -0.60 -20.72 11.04
N GLU A 96 -1.82 -20.70 10.51
CA GLU A 96 -2.33 -21.67 9.57
C GLU A 96 -2.95 -21.01 8.33
N ILE A 97 -2.87 -21.67 7.18
CA ILE A 97 -3.55 -21.27 5.96
C ILE A 97 -4.90 -21.98 5.93
N LEU A 98 -5.99 -21.21 6.02
CA LEU A 98 -7.36 -21.74 6.03
C LEU A 98 -7.86 -22.09 4.64
N GLY A 99 -7.34 -21.46 3.62
CA GLY A 99 -7.69 -21.68 2.22
C GLY A 99 -7.01 -20.66 1.32
N THR A 100 -7.18 -20.85 0.02
CA THR A 100 -6.59 -19.99 -1.00
C THR A 100 -7.65 -19.58 -2.03
N LEU A 101 -7.42 -18.43 -2.66
CA LEU A 101 -8.22 -17.85 -3.73
C LEU A 101 -7.29 -17.33 -4.83
N LYS A 102 -7.80 -17.26 -6.04
CA LYS A 102 -7.09 -16.59 -7.14
C LYS A 102 -7.23 -15.08 -6.97
N GLY A 103 -6.22 -14.31 -7.36
CA GLY A 103 -6.26 -12.85 -7.25
C GLY A 103 -7.45 -12.22 -7.98
N SER A 104 -7.84 -12.77 -9.14
CA SER A 104 -9.04 -12.35 -9.86
C SER A 104 -10.35 -12.50 -9.06
N ASP A 105 -10.43 -13.44 -8.11
CA ASP A 105 -11.60 -13.61 -7.26
C ASP A 105 -11.72 -12.51 -6.19
N LEU A 106 -10.59 -11.90 -5.83
CA LEU A 106 -10.52 -10.83 -4.82
C LEU A 106 -10.95 -9.47 -5.36
N GLU A 107 -11.01 -9.31 -6.68
CA GLU A 107 -11.41 -8.06 -7.33
C GLU A 107 -12.75 -7.55 -6.80
N TYR A 108 -12.83 -6.25 -6.53
CA TYR A 108 -13.99 -5.55 -5.94
C TYR A 108 -14.31 -5.89 -4.48
N MET A 109 -13.50 -6.67 -3.77
CA MET A 109 -13.57 -6.66 -2.31
C MET A 109 -13.29 -5.26 -1.79
N LYS A 110 -13.84 -4.92 -0.61
CA LYS A 110 -13.67 -3.59 -0.01
C LYS A 110 -12.93 -3.69 1.30
N THR A 111 -12.07 -2.72 1.52
CA THR A 111 -11.37 -2.56 2.79
C THR A 111 -11.51 -1.14 3.32
N ALA A 112 -11.39 -0.97 4.61
CA ALA A 112 -11.33 0.34 5.26
C ALA A 112 -9.90 0.83 5.30
N HIS A 113 -9.68 2.08 4.88
CA HIS A 113 -8.40 2.76 5.09
C HIS A 113 -8.10 2.85 6.61
N PRO A 114 -6.86 2.59 7.07
CA PRO A 114 -6.56 2.44 8.49
C PRO A 114 -6.73 3.71 9.34
N PHE A 115 -6.70 4.91 8.74
CA PHE A 115 -6.80 6.18 9.49
C PHE A 115 -7.53 7.31 8.76
N ILE A 116 -8.05 7.08 7.57
CA ILE A 116 -8.90 8.03 6.83
C ILE A 116 -10.26 7.38 6.60
N ASP A 117 -11.34 8.13 6.72
CA ASP A 117 -12.69 7.63 6.38
C ASP A 117 -12.85 7.49 4.86
N ARG A 118 -12.28 6.40 4.35
CA ARG A 118 -12.26 6.06 2.93
C ARG A 118 -12.24 4.55 2.76
N THR A 119 -12.95 4.08 1.74
CA THR A 119 -12.83 2.70 1.26
C THR A 119 -11.63 2.57 0.34
N SER A 120 -10.79 1.55 0.57
CA SER A 120 -9.79 1.08 -0.37
C SER A 120 -10.35 -0.13 -1.10
N LEU A 121 -10.53 -0.01 -2.40
CA LEU A 121 -11.06 -1.06 -3.26
C LEU A 121 -9.95 -2.05 -3.62
N VAL A 122 -10.25 -3.35 -3.59
CA VAL A 122 -9.34 -4.35 -4.15
C VAL A 122 -9.50 -4.38 -5.67
N ILE A 123 -8.41 -4.15 -6.37
CA ILE A 123 -8.34 -4.13 -7.85
C ILE A 123 -7.29 -5.13 -8.33
N VAL A 124 -7.30 -5.42 -9.62
CA VAL A 124 -6.29 -6.31 -10.25
C VAL A 124 -5.39 -5.54 -11.20
N GLY A 125 -4.12 -5.95 -11.27
CA GLY A 125 -3.15 -5.34 -12.17
C GLY A 125 -1.95 -6.25 -12.43
N ASP A 126 -1.44 -6.20 -13.65
CA ASP A 126 -0.35 -7.07 -14.10
C ASP A 126 1.04 -6.63 -13.62
N HIS A 127 1.15 -5.42 -13.04
CA HIS A 127 2.40 -4.89 -12.48
C HIS A 127 2.75 -5.47 -11.11
N VAL A 128 1.83 -6.19 -10.48
CA VAL A 128 2.08 -6.85 -9.20
C VAL A 128 3.10 -7.97 -9.36
N THR A 129 4.10 -8.02 -8.48
CA THR A 129 5.13 -9.06 -8.47
C THR A 129 5.13 -9.84 -7.17
N LEU A 130 5.81 -10.99 -7.17
CA LEU A 130 6.01 -11.84 -5.99
C LEU A 130 7.47 -11.83 -5.49
N GLU A 131 8.24 -10.81 -5.86
CA GLU A 131 9.66 -10.70 -5.47
C GLU A 131 9.84 -10.23 -4.03
N SER A 132 8.92 -9.39 -3.54
CA SER A 132 8.97 -8.84 -2.18
C SER A 132 7.58 -8.40 -1.71
N GLY A 133 7.48 -8.10 -0.42
CA GLY A 133 6.24 -7.62 0.19
C GLY A 133 5.22 -8.70 0.46
N THR A 134 3.99 -8.49 0.03
CA THR A 134 2.84 -9.35 0.32
C THR A 134 2.03 -9.75 -0.91
N GLY A 135 2.35 -9.23 -2.08
CA GLY A 135 1.52 -9.38 -3.27
C GLY A 135 0.24 -8.52 -3.25
N CYS A 136 0.05 -7.72 -2.21
CA CYS A 136 -1.02 -6.72 -2.08
C CYS A 136 -0.39 -5.34 -2.14
N VAL A 137 -0.48 -4.68 -3.30
CA VAL A 137 0.21 -3.42 -3.56
C VAL A 137 -0.64 -2.25 -3.10
N HIS A 138 -0.09 -1.43 -2.21
CA HIS A 138 -0.63 -0.12 -1.88
C HIS A 138 -0.75 0.73 -3.15
N THR A 139 -1.95 1.17 -3.49
CA THR A 139 -2.24 1.88 -4.74
C THR A 139 -2.64 3.32 -4.46
N ALA A 140 -1.82 4.24 -4.96
CA ALA A 140 -2.01 5.69 -4.86
C ALA A 140 -1.75 6.35 -6.23
N PRO A 141 -2.77 6.46 -7.10
CA PRO A 141 -2.61 6.95 -8.47
C PRO A 141 -2.09 8.39 -8.57
N GLY A 142 -2.16 9.16 -7.51
CA GLY A 142 -1.55 10.49 -7.43
C GLY A 142 -0.02 10.47 -7.28
N HIS A 143 0.59 9.32 -6.96
CA HIS A 143 2.00 9.21 -6.58
C HIS A 143 2.74 8.03 -7.21
N GLY A 144 2.11 7.23 -8.05
CA GLY A 144 2.70 6.10 -8.76
C GLY A 144 2.23 6.04 -10.21
N VAL A 145 3.17 5.79 -11.14
CA VAL A 145 2.85 5.73 -12.59
C VAL A 145 2.01 4.48 -12.88
N GLU A 146 2.44 3.32 -12.40
CA GLU A 146 1.70 2.07 -12.58
C GLU A 146 0.32 2.12 -11.90
N ASP A 147 0.25 2.75 -10.72
CA ASP A 147 -1.01 2.95 -10.00
C ASP A 147 -1.96 3.85 -10.79
N TYR A 148 -1.41 4.92 -11.39
CA TYR A 148 -2.18 5.82 -12.24
C TYR A 148 -2.70 5.07 -13.48
N ASP A 149 -1.83 4.33 -14.17
CA ASP A 149 -2.18 3.63 -15.39
C ASP A 149 -3.28 2.59 -15.16
N VAL A 150 -3.16 1.77 -14.11
CA VAL A 150 -4.18 0.76 -13.80
C VAL A 150 -5.51 1.40 -13.40
N CYS A 151 -5.50 2.43 -12.57
CA CYS A 151 -6.72 3.12 -12.14
C CYS A 151 -7.37 3.86 -13.32
N HIS A 152 -6.61 4.64 -14.08
CA HIS A 152 -7.14 5.44 -15.17
C HIS A 152 -7.72 4.58 -16.31
N ASN A 153 -7.06 3.47 -16.64
CA ASN A 153 -7.46 2.65 -17.77
C ASN A 153 -8.55 1.63 -17.45
N HIS A 154 -8.60 1.12 -16.20
CA HIS A 154 -9.48 0.01 -15.85
C HIS A 154 -10.49 0.33 -14.74
N TYR A 155 -10.21 1.33 -13.90
CA TYR A 155 -11.06 1.72 -12.76
C TYR A 155 -11.26 3.24 -12.70
N PRO A 156 -11.87 3.86 -13.75
CA PRO A 156 -11.99 5.31 -13.85
C PRO A 156 -12.85 5.95 -12.74
N GLU A 157 -13.60 5.15 -11.98
CA GLU A 157 -14.35 5.58 -10.81
C GLU A 157 -13.47 5.85 -9.58
N ILE A 158 -12.22 5.36 -9.57
CA ILE A 158 -11.28 5.58 -8.47
C ILE A 158 -10.71 6.99 -8.57
N PRO A 159 -10.83 7.82 -7.51
CA PRO A 159 -10.33 9.19 -7.54
C PRO A 159 -8.80 9.23 -7.49
N ILE A 160 -8.23 10.25 -8.12
CA ILE A 160 -6.81 10.59 -7.96
C ILE A 160 -6.69 11.54 -6.79
N VAL A 161 -6.13 11.08 -5.68
CA VAL A 161 -5.92 11.86 -4.45
C VAL A 161 -4.46 12.28 -4.36
N VAL A 162 -4.20 13.57 -4.14
CA VAL A 162 -2.85 14.14 -4.07
C VAL A 162 -2.71 14.97 -2.78
N PRO A 163 -2.52 14.33 -1.62
CA PRO A 163 -2.49 15.01 -0.33
C PRO A 163 -1.15 15.70 -0.04
N VAL A 164 -0.43 16.13 -1.06
CA VAL A 164 0.86 16.85 -0.96
C VAL A 164 0.85 18.04 -1.89
N ASP A 165 1.20 19.20 -1.37
CA ASP A 165 1.29 20.47 -2.14
C ASP A 165 2.59 20.56 -2.96
N SER A 166 2.76 21.67 -3.68
CA SER A 166 3.94 21.95 -4.50
C SER A 166 5.23 22.17 -3.70
N HIS A 167 5.14 22.32 -2.39
CA HIS A 167 6.27 22.48 -1.47
C HIS A 167 6.64 21.20 -0.72
N GLY A 168 5.97 20.08 -1.03
CA GLY A 168 6.21 18.79 -0.36
C GLY A 168 5.61 18.70 1.04
N LYS A 169 4.57 19.50 1.32
CA LYS A 169 3.84 19.47 2.58
C LYS A 169 2.50 18.77 2.42
N MET A 170 2.13 18.01 3.43
CA MET A 170 0.84 17.34 3.48
C MET A 170 -0.30 18.37 3.55
N THR A 171 -1.31 18.20 2.69
CA THR A 171 -2.52 19.04 2.67
C THR A 171 -3.56 18.53 3.66
N GLU A 172 -4.70 19.23 3.77
CA GLU A 172 -5.82 18.83 4.63
C GLU A 172 -6.40 17.45 4.24
N GLU A 173 -6.21 16.99 3.01
CA GLU A 173 -6.60 15.66 2.56
C GLU A 173 -5.84 14.54 3.28
N ALA A 174 -4.68 14.84 3.89
CA ALA A 174 -3.94 13.92 4.74
C ALA A 174 -4.50 13.82 6.18
N GLY A 175 -5.59 14.53 6.48
CA GLY A 175 -6.23 14.51 7.80
C GLY A 175 -5.30 15.04 8.89
N GLN A 176 -5.10 14.25 9.94
CA GLN A 176 -4.28 14.63 11.10
C GLN A 176 -2.79 14.88 10.79
N PHE A 177 -2.32 14.50 9.60
CA PHE A 177 -0.94 14.70 9.16
C PHE A 177 -0.76 15.96 8.31
N ALA A 178 -1.81 16.76 8.14
CA ALA A 178 -1.75 18.03 7.40
C ALA A 178 -0.67 18.97 7.96
N GLY A 179 0.03 19.66 7.08
CA GLY A 179 1.09 20.60 7.42
C GLY A 179 2.49 20.00 7.63
N LEU A 180 2.59 18.68 7.82
CA LEU A 180 3.88 18.00 7.91
C LEU A 180 4.57 17.94 6.55
N THR A 181 5.89 17.94 6.54
CA THR A 181 6.66 17.55 5.36
C THR A 181 6.51 16.03 5.13
N THR A 182 6.80 15.56 3.93
CA THR A 182 6.76 14.12 3.62
C THR A 182 7.70 13.30 4.52
N GLU A 183 8.85 13.87 4.91
CA GLU A 183 9.79 13.20 5.84
C GLU A 183 9.22 13.10 7.26
N GLU A 184 8.61 14.18 7.77
CA GLU A 184 7.94 14.17 9.08
C GLU A 184 6.72 13.24 9.07
N ALA A 185 5.96 13.22 7.96
CA ALA A 185 4.81 12.36 7.78
C ALA A 185 5.18 10.87 7.79
N ASN A 186 6.31 10.46 7.21
CA ASN A 186 6.79 9.08 7.29
C ASN A 186 6.86 8.57 8.74
N LYS A 187 7.42 9.37 9.63
CA LYS A 187 7.58 9.01 11.05
C LYS A 187 6.26 9.04 11.80
N ALA A 188 5.48 10.10 11.57
CA ALA A 188 4.20 10.31 12.26
C ALA A 188 3.17 9.24 11.87
N ILE A 189 3.09 8.87 10.60
CA ILE A 189 2.18 7.83 10.10
C ILE A 189 2.60 6.46 10.64
N ALA A 190 3.89 6.11 10.58
CA ALA A 190 4.38 4.84 11.12
C ALA A 190 4.06 4.69 12.62
N GLN A 191 4.28 5.75 13.42
CA GLN A 191 3.94 5.76 14.84
C GLN A 191 2.43 5.61 15.06
N HIS A 192 1.61 6.33 14.29
CA HIS A 192 0.15 6.22 14.39
C HIS A 192 -0.35 4.81 14.08
N LEU A 193 0.21 4.16 13.04
CA LEU A 193 -0.14 2.78 12.69
C LEU A 193 0.24 1.79 13.79
N GLU A 194 1.37 2.01 14.47
CA GLU A 194 1.78 1.21 15.62
C GLU A 194 0.81 1.42 16.81
N ASP A 195 0.52 2.66 17.15
CA ASP A 195 -0.36 3.03 18.28
C ASP A 195 -1.79 2.50 18.10
N THR A 196 -2.28 2.45 16.88
CA THR A 196 -3.64 1.95 16.55
C THR A 196 -3.70 0.45 16.27
N GLY A 197 -2.55 -0.23 16.25
CA GLY A 197 -2.47 -1.66 15.95
C GLY A 197 -2.66 -2.00 14.46
N ALA A 198 -2.63 -1.01 13.55
CA ALA A 198 -2.71 -1.22 12.12
C ALA A 198 -1.36 -1.56 11.46
N LEU A 199 -0.25 -1.36 12.17
CA LEU A 199 1.07 -1.80 11.73
C LEU A 199 1.20 -3.32 11.90
N PHE A 200 1.43 -4.04 10.79
CA PHE A 200 1.67 -5.47 10.84
C PHE A 200 3.14 -5.80 11.07
N ALA A 201 4.04 -5.13 10.35
CA ALA A 201 5.48 -5.26 10.52
C ALA A 201 6.21 -3.99 10.03
N LEU A 202 7.43 -3.80 10.54
CA LEU A 202 8.34 -2.74 10.11
C LEU A 202 9.74 -3.32 9.98
N GLN A 203 10.37 -3.11 8.83
CA GLN A 203 11.74 -3.57 8.55
C GLN A 203 12.60 -2.43 8.04
N LYS A 204 13.88 -2.44 8.41
CA LYS A 204 14.86 -1.56 7.79
C LYS A 204 15.41 -2.24 6.53
N ILE A 205 15.34 -1.56 5.42
CA ILE A 205 15.86 -2.05 4.14
C ILE A 205 16.73 -0.98 3.49
N ILE A 206 17.55 -1.39 2.55
CA ILE A 206 18.23 -0.49 1.62
C ILE A 206 17.48 -0.57 0.30
N HIS A 207 16.99 0.56 -0.18
CA HIS A 207 16.21 0.64 -1.40
C HIS A 207 16.82 1.65 -2.36
N GLN A 208 16.79 1.35 -3.65
CA GLN A 208 17.20 2.27 -4.71
C GLN A 208 16.08 3.31 -4.90
N TYR A 209 16.38 4.57 -4.58
CA TYR A 209 15.40 5.65 -4.67
C TYR A 209 15.87 6.75 -5.65
N PRO A 210 14.97 7.34 -6.43
CA PRO A 210 15.33 8.42 -7.35
C PRO A 210 15.62 9.70 -6.59
N HIS A 211 16.77 10.32 -6.90
CA HIS A 211 17.24 11.58 -6.33
C HIS A 211 17.46 12.63 -7.42
N CYS A 212 17.28 13.87 -7.05
CA CYS A 212 17.66 14.98 -7.93
C CYS A 212 19.19 15.02 -8.10
N TRP A 213 19.68 14.98 -9.35
CA TRP A 213 21.12 15.00 -9.65
C TRP A 213 21.85 16.22 -9.08
N ARG A 214 21.14 17.34 -8.91
CA ARG A 214 21.70 18.61 -8.44
C ARG A 214 21.74 18.75 -6.93
N CYS A 215 20.61 18.57 -6.25
CA CYS A 215 20.53 18.76 -4.79
C CYS A 215 20.65 17.46 -3.99
N LYS A 216 20.70 16.32 -4.67
CA LYS A 216 20.83 14.96 -4.09
C LYS A 216 19.70 14.59 -3.10
N LYS A 217 18.56 15.30 -3.15
CA LYS A 217 17.39 14.98 -2.33
C LYS A 217 16.46 14.02 -3.07
N PRO A 218 15.72 13.17 -2.32
CA PRO A 218 14.73 12.29 -2.90
C PRO A 218 13.71 13.05 -3.75
N VAL A 219 13.31 12.45 -4.87
CA VAL A 219 12.29 13.00 -5.77
C VAL A 219 10.92 12.53 -5.32
N LEU A 220 9.95 13.45 -5.30
CA LEU A 220 8.54 13.14 -5.02
C LEU A 220 7.79 13.00 -6.35
N PHE A 221 7.13 11.86 -6.55
CA PHE A 221 6.17 11.68 -7.63
C PHE A 221 4.83 12.29 -7.20
N ARG A 222 4.27 13.14 -8.03
CA ARG A 222 3.01 13.83 -7.76
C ARG A 222 2.26 14.12 -9.06
N ALA A 223 1.02 13.67 -9.17
CA ALA A 223 0.15 14.03 -10.28
C ALA A 223 -0.15 15.53 -10.24
N THR A 224 -0.01 16.19 -11.37
CA THR A 224 -0.30 17.62 -11.53
C THR A 224 -0.93 17.85 -12.89
N GLU A 225 -1.85 18.81 -12.96
CA GLU A 225 -2.35 19.28 -14.24
C GLU A 225 -1.22 19.93 -15.05
N GLN A 226 -1.11 19.54 -16.31
CA GLN A 226 -0.10 20.02 -17.23
C GLN A 226 -0.77 20.50 -18.53
N TRP A 227 -0.25 21.60 -19.10
CA TRP A 227 -0.61 22.03 -20.43
C TRP A 227 0.35 21.43 -21.45
N PHE A 228 -0.20 20.77 -22.46
CA PHE A 228 0.56 20.27 -23.59
C PHE A 228 0.19 21.10 -24.83
N CYS A 229 1.20 21.59 -25.53
CA CYS A 229 1.05 22.29 -26.81
C CYS A 229 1.40 21.36 -27.96
#